data_703a13c6e57070d8d18daf855c2a37a1
#
_entry.id   703a13c6e57070d8d18daf855c2a37a1
#
_cell.length_a   1.000
_cell.length_b   1.000
_cell.length_c   1.000
_cell.angle_alpha   90.00
_cell.angle_beta   90.00
_cell.angle_gamma   90.00
#
_symmetry.space_group_name_H-M   'P 1'
#
loop_
_entity.id
_entity.type
_entity.pdbx_description
1 polymer ?
#
loop_
_entity_poly.entity_id
_entity_poly.type
_entity_poly.pdbx_seq_one_letter_code
_entity_poly.pdbx_strand_id
1 'polypeptide(L)'
;RVFEQETGETTWWTNSLFSGMPSFQISPRYSNNDVINVIGQAYHLWLPSPVSLLFIMMTGFFILLLALKVRWPLAVLGAIAYTFSSYFFILIEAGHLWKFITLAYIPPTIAGIILAYRGKYLQGCALTALFATLQITSNHMQMTYYFLFVILAIVITFFIDSYRKKQLGNFSKATGVLVIAGIIAIAANLPSLYNTYQYSKETMRGGHSELTSSDNNNQTVSNGGLEKEYITQWSYGIGETWSLLIPNVKGGASGALAQNKTARKAASPQMQPILNQVNSYWGNQPFTSGPVYVGAFIMMLFVLGCFIVKSSFKWALLAATILSVLLSWGHNFMLLSDLFIDYVPMYNKFRAVSSILVIAEFCI
;
A
#
# COMPACT_ATOMS: atom_id res chain seq x y z
N ARG A 1 -16.53 -4.24 24.29
CA ARG A 1 -17.10 -5.60 24.52
C ARG A 1 -17.68 -5.73 25.90
N VAL A 2 -16.92 -5.43 27.00
CA VAL A 2 -17.49 -5.51 28.39
C VAL A 2 -18.67 -4.56 28.54
N PHE A 3 -18.53 -3.28 28.17
CA PHE A 3 -19.60 -2.29 28.17
C PHE A 3 -20.83 -2.74 27.34
N GLU A 4 -20.59 -3.27 26.16
CA GLU A 4 -21.65 -3.78 25.26
C GLU A 4 -22.36 -5.01 25.84
N GLN A 5 -21.63 -5.86 26.58
CA GLN A 5 -22.20 -7.02 27.28
C GLN A 5 -23.04 -6.62 28.51
N GLU A 6 -22.62 -5.57 29.22
CA GLU A 6 -23.29 -5.10 30.44
C GLU A 6 -24.50 -4.20 30.15
N THR A 7 -24.42 -3.37 29.10
CA THR A 7 -25.44 -2.33 28.83
C THR A 7 -26.30 -2.64 27.60
N GLY A 8 -25.84 -3.55 26.72
CA GLY A 8 -26.43 -3.77 25.38
C GLY A 8 -26.19 -2.65 24.37
N GLU A 9 -25.39 -1.64 24.73
CA GLU A 9 -25.12 -0.47 23.91
C GLU A 9 -23.69 -0.49 23.36
N THR A 10 -23.49 -0.01 22.14
CA THR A 10 -22.16 0.14 21.54
C THR A 10 -21.55 1.48 21.95
N THR A 11 -20.34 1.47 22.52
CA THR A 11 -19.62 2.72 22.81
C THR A 11 -19.05 3.35 21.56
N TRP A 12 -19.30 4.66 21.38
CA TRP A 12 -18.79 5.45 20.27
C TRP A 12 -17.48 6.18 20.60
N TRP A 13 -17.02 6.10 21.83
CA TRP A 13 -15.80 6.73 22.33
C TRP A 13 -14.99 5.74 23.17
N THR A 14 -13.67 5.86 23.11
CA THR A 14 -12.74 5.11 23.97
C THR A 14 -11.72 6.05 24.59
N ASN A 15 -11.44 5.85 25.88
CA ASN A 15 -10.41 6.58 26.63
C ASN A 15 -9.07 5.83 26.66
N SER A 16 -8.98 4.63 26.02
CA SER A 16 -7.79 3.77 26.13
C SER A 16 -6.59 4.29 25.33
N LEU A 17 -6.80 5.19 24.37
CA LEU A 17 -5.77 5.69 23.46
C LEU A 17 -5.87 7.20 23.30
N PHE A 18 -4.72 7.87 23.24
CA PHE A 18 -4.59 9.31 22.91
C PHE A 18 -5.49 10.24 23.75
N SER A 19 -5.69 9.94 25.04
CA SER A 19 -6.60 10.67 25.95
C SER A 19 -8.06 10.66 25.51
N GLY A 20 -8.41 9.78 24.60
CA GLY A 20 -9.76 9.57 24.06
C GLY A 20 -9.85 9.77 22.55
N MET A 21 -10.58 8.87 21.91
CA MET A 21 -10.85 8.96 20.48
C MET A 21 -12.13 8.21 20.09
N PRO A 22 -12.74 8.56 18.95
CA PRO A 22 -13.91 7.84 18.45
C PRO A 22 -13.60 6.37 18.18
N SER A 23 -14.46 5.46 18.63
CA SER A 23 -14.29 4.02 18.47
C SER A 23 -14.31 3.58 17.00
N PHE A 24 -14.99 4.33 16.12
CA PHE A 24 -15.03 4.04 14.69
C PHE A 24 -13.67 4.21 13.97
N GLN A 25 -12.69 4.88 14.61
CA GLN A 25 -11.32 4.96 14.06
C GLN A 25 -10.50 3.70 14.36
N ILE A 26 -10.84 2.98 15.43
CA ILE A 26 -10.12 1.78 15.84
C ILE A 26 -10.78 0.53 15.26
N SER A 27 -12.11 0.48 15.31
CA SER A 27 -12.91 -0.66 14.85
C SER A 27 -14.19 -0.14 14.17
N PRO A 28 -14.08 0.30 12.91
CA PRO A 28 -15.24 0.83 12.20
C PRO A 28 -16.32 -0.25 12.06
N ARG A 29 -17.48 0.00 12.64
CA ARG A 29 -18.68 -0.84 12.53
C ARG A 29 -19.81 0.03 12.02
N TYR A 30 -20.25 -0.24 10.81
CA TYR A 30 -21.39 0.41 10.17
C TYR A 30 -22.33 -0.66 9.65
N SER A 31 -23.63 -0.53 9.88
CA SER A 31 -24.64 -1.51 9.46
C SER A 31 -24.65 -1.75 7.92
N ASN A 32 -24.33 -0.73 7.15
CA ASN A 32 -24.18 -0.87 5.70
C ASN A 32 -22.98 -1.75 5.28
N ASN A 33 -22.01 -1.95 6.17
CA ASN A 33 -20.85 -2.80 5.90
C ASN A 33 -21.12 -4.29 6.12
N ASP A 34 -22.25 -4.68 6.71
CA ASP A 34 -22.53 -6.09 7.00
C ASP A 34 -22.56 -6.94 5.73
N VAL A 35 -23.24 -6.45 4.66
CA VAL A 35 -23.27 -7.14 3.37
C VAL A 35 -21.85 -7.18 2.74
N ILE A 36 -21.11 -6.07 2.80
CA ILE A 36 -19.75 -5.97 2.28
C ILE A 36 -18.82 -6.94 3.02
N ASN A 37 -18.96 -7.03 4.33
CA ASN A 37 -18.19 -7.96 5.16
C ASN A 37 -18.50 -9.43 4.83
N VAL A 38 -19.77 -9.79 4.57
CA VAL A 38 -20.15 -11.14 4.13
C VAL A 38 -19.52 -11.46 2.78
N ILE A 39 -19.57 -10.51 1.81
CA ILE A 39 -18.93 -10.66 0.50
C ILE A 39 -17.42 -10.81 0.67
N GLY A 40 -16.80 -10.00 1.52
CA GLY A 40 -15.38 -10.11 1.85
C GLY A 40 -15.03 -11.48 2.42
N GLN A 41 -15.79 -11.96 3.42
CA GLN A 41 -15.58 -13.29 4.01
C GLN A 41 -15.78 -14.43 2.98
N ALA A 42 -16.75 -14.29 2.09
CA ALA A 42 -16.93 -15.24 0.99
C ALA A 42 -15.70 -15.30 0.07
N TYR A 43 -15.11 -14.14 -0.25
CA TYR A 43 -13.86 -14.09 -1.01
C TYR A 43 -12.68 -14.68 -0.25
N HIS A 44 -12.65 -14.53 1.08
CA HIS A 44 -11.66 -15.16 1.97
C HIS A 44 -11.90 -16.66 2.18
N LEU A 45 -13.00 -17.22 1.67
CA LEU A 45 -13.46 -18.60 1.88
C LEU A 45 -13.57 -18.99 3.36
N TRP A 46 -13.80 -18.04 4.25
CA TRP A 46 -13.84 -18.24 5.73
C TRP A 46 -12.56 -18.93 6.26
N LEU A 47 -11.45 -18.87 5.53
CA LEU A 47 -10.19 -19.45 5.97
C LEU A 47 -9.64 -18.70 7.20
N PRO A 48 -8.95 -19.40 8.11
CA PRO A 48 -8.31 -18.75 9.25
C PRO A 48 -7.13 -17.87 8.82
N SER A 49 -6.84 -16.79 9.58
CA SER A 49 -5.62 -16.01 9.42
C SER A 49 -4.40 -16.81 9.91
N PRO A 50 -3.24 -16.75 9.23
CA PRO A 50 -2.91 -15.90 8.06
C PRO A 50 -3.20 -16.55 6.70
N VAL A 51 -3.76 -17.77 6.66
CA VAL A 51 -3.99 -18.51 5.40
C VAL A 51 -4.93 -17.73 4.47
N SER A 52 -5.99 -17.15 5.01
CA SER A 52 -6.92 -16.30 4.25
C SER A 52 -6.22 -15.12 3.57
N LEU A 53 -5.25 -14.50 4.23
CA LEU A 53 -4.51 -13.36 3.70
C LEU A 53 -3.70 -13.75 2.46
N LEU A 54 -2.93 -14.83 2.56
CA LEU A 54 -2.16 -15.34 1.42
C LEU A 54 -3.07 -15.78 0.29
N PHE A 55 -4.21 -16.42 0.61
CA PHE A 55 -5.18 -16.86 -0.39
C PHE A 55 -5.76 -15.69 -1.20
N ILE A 56 -6.22 -14.61 -0.55
CA ILE A 56 -6.80 -13.46 -1.27
C ILE A 56 -5.76 -12.69 -2.07
N MET A 57 -4.51 -12.59 -1.59
CA MET A 57 -3.42 -11.97 -2.32
C MET A 57 -3.11 -12.75 -3.60
N MET A 58 -2.95 -14.07 -3.46
CA MET A 58 -2.67 -14.97 -4.57
C MET A 58 -3.79 -14.96 -5.61
N THR A 59 -5.04 -15.07 -5.16
CA THR A 59 -6.22 -15.05 -6.04
C THR A 59 -6.37 -13.70 -6.73
N GLY A 60 -6.17 -12.60 -6.01
CA GLY A 60 -6.24 -11.25 -6.57
C GLY A 60 -5.21 -11.02 -7.67
N PHE A 61 -3.96 -11.42 -7.44
CA PHE A 61 -2.91 -11.27 -8.45
C PHE A 61 -3.08 -12.23 -9.62
N PHE A 62 -3.56 -13.45 -9.38
CA PHE A 62 -3.95 -14.39 -10.43
C PHE A 62 -5.02 -13.79 -11.37
N ILE A 63 -6.08 -13.18 -10.81
CA ILE A 63 -7.12 -12.49 -11.58
C ILE A 63 -6.51 -11.39 -12.45
N LEU A 64 -5.57 -10.59 -11.91
CA LEU A 64 -4.87 -9.55 -12.65
C LEU A 64 -4.09 -10.12 -13.84
N LEU A 65 -3.33 -11.19 -13.62
CA LEU A 65 -2.52 -11.81 -14.68
C LEU A 65 -3.40 -12.41 -15.78
N LEU A 66 -4.56 -12.99 -15.43
CA LEU A 66 -5.54 -13.43 -16.43
C LEU A 66 -6.14 -12.25 -17.21
N ALA A 67 -6.44 -11.13 -16.53
CA ALA A 67 -6.89 -9.91 -17.19
C ALA A 67 -5.83 -9.37 -18.15
N LEU A 68 -4.55 -9.54 -17.85
CA LEU A 68 -3.42 -9.22 -18.73
C LEU A 68 -3.21 -10.24 -19.87
N LYS A 69 -4.06 -11.29 -19.95
CA LYS A 69 -3.98 -12.40 -20.93
C LYS A 69 -2.73 -13.28 -20.76
N VAL A 70 -2.19 -13.34 -19.57
CA VAL A 70 -1.16 -14.33 -19.23
C VAL A 70 -1.80 -15.72 -19.20
N ARG A 71 -1.13 -16.75 -19.73
CA ARG A 71 -1.62 -18.14 -19.70
C ARG A 71 -1.73 -18.62 -18.25
N TRP A 72 -2.81 -19.32 -17.94
CA TRP A 72 -3.15 -19.69 -16.56
C TRP A 72 -2.01 -20.35 -15.75
N PRO A 73 -1.15 -21.27 -16.31
CA PRO A 73 -0.07 -21.84 -15.51
C PRO A 73 0.99 -20.81 -15.11
N LEU A 74 1.29 -19.86 -16.01
CA LEU A 74 2.21 -18.75 -15.72
C LEU A 74 1.55 -17.74 -14.76
N ALA A 75 0.24 -17.56 -14.86
CA ALA A 75 -0.49 -16.70 -13.94
C ALA A 75 -0.49 -17.26 -12.51
N VAL A 76 -0.60 -18.58 -12.34
CA VAL A 76 -0.43 -19.26 -11.03
C VAL A 76 0.97 -19.02 -10.48
N LEU A 77 2.01 -19.27 -11.31
CA LEU A 77 3.39 -19.05 -10.90
C LEU A 77 3.66 -17.61 -10.49
N GLY A 78 3.19 -16.63 -11.28
CA GLY A 78 3.33 -15.21 -10.96
C GLY A 78 2.58 -14.82 -9.69
N ALA A 79 1.37 -15.35 -9.48
CA ALA A 79 0.60 -15.10 -8.26
C ALA A 79 1.31 -15.64 -7.01
N ILE A 80 1.92 -16.83 -7.10
CA ILE A 80 2.74 -17.39 -6.03
C ILE A 80 3.96 -16.48 -5.80
N ALA A 81 4.70 -16.14 -6.86
CA ALA A 81 5.90 -15.31 -6.74
C ALA A 81 5.60 -13.95 -6.06
N TYR A 82 4.52 -13.28 -6.46
CA TYR A 82 4.10 -12.03 -5.85
C TYR A 82 3.71 -12.19 -4.39
N THR A 83 2.84 -13.15 -4.09
CA THR A 83 2.33 -13.37 -2.72
C THR A 83 3.42 -13.74 -1.74
N PHE A 84 4.44 -14.46 -2.19
CA PHE A 84 5.56 -14.92 -1.35
C PHE A 84 6.76 -13.97 -1.38
N SER A 85 6.61 -12.75 -1.88
CA SER A 85 7.64 -11.71 -1.71
C SER A 85 7.78 -11.32 -0.24
N SER A 86 8.96 -10.89 0.16
CA SER A 86 9.27 -10.68 1.59
C SER A 86 8.41 -9.60 2.24
N TYR A 87 8.01 -8.58 1.49
CA TYR A 87 7.23 -7.46 1.99
C TYR A 87 5.91 -7.88 2.66
N PHE A 88 5.21 -8.84 2.07
CA PHE A 88 3.94 -9.30 2.62
C PHE A 88 4.10 -10.07 3.93
N PHE A 89 5.16 -10.84 4.07
CA PHE A 89 5.49 -11.50 5.34
C PHE A 89 5.88 -10.50 6.42
N ILE A 90 6.63 -9.46 6.05
CA ILE A 90 6.96 -8.34 6.96
C ILE A 90 5.68 -7.67 7.48
N LEU A 91 4.66 -7.47 6.62
CA LEU A 91 3.39 -6.91 7.04
C LEU A 91 2.62 -7.81 8.02
N ILE A 92 2.66 -9.13 7.80
CA ILE A 92 2.01 -10.11 8.69
C ILE A 92 2.72 -10.11 10.05
N GLU A 93 4.06 -10.18 10.06
CA GLU A 93 4.87 -10.18 11.29
C GLU A 93 4.70 -8.88 12.08
N ALA A 94 4.68 -7.73 11.40
CA ALA A 94 4.46 -6.43 12.02
C ALA A 94 2.99 -6.19 12.47
N GLY A 95 2.06 -7.12 12.20
CA GLY A 95 0.65 -6.98 12.54
C GLY A 95 -0.14 -5.98 11.67
N HIS A 96 0.40 -5.56 10.53
CA HIS A 96 -0.24 -4.62 9.62
C HIS A 96 -1.27 -5.30 8.71
N LEU A 97 -2.21 -6.05 9.29
CA LEU A 97 -3.16 -6.89 8.56
C LEU A 97 -4.10 -6.10 7.65
N TRP A 98 -4.60 -4.94 8.10
CA TRP A 98 -5.46 -4.07 7.29
C TRP A 98 -4.72 -3.52 6.05
N LYS A 99 -3.46 -3.19 6.19
CA LYS A 99 -2.59 -2.80 5.08
C LYS A 99 -2.44 -3.95 4.08
N PHE A 100 -2.21 -5.17 4.57
CA PHE A 100 -2.13 -6.37 3.74
C PHE A 100 -3.43 -6.61 2.96
N ILE A 101 -4.59 -6.58 3.64
CA ILE A 101 -5.91 -6.80 3.03
C ILE A 101 -6.17 -5.76 1.93
N THR A 102 -5.89 -4.48 2.20
CA THR A 102 -6.02 -3.42 1.20
C THR A 102 -5.18 -3.73 -0.04
N LEU A 103 -3.92 -4.13 0.15
CA LEU A 103 -3.00 -4.50 -0.94
C LEU A 103 -3.48 -5.72 -1.72
N ALA A 104 -4.14 -6.68 -1.07
CA ALA A 104 -4.67 -7.88 -1.73
C ALA A 104 -5.86 -7.59 -2.65
N TYR A 105 -6.63 -6.53 -2.38
CA TYR A 105 -7.76 -6.11 -3.23
C TYR A 105 -7.36 -5.20 -4.40
N ILE A 106 -6.15 -4.65 -4.40
CA ILE A 106 -5.65 -3.77 -5.47
C ILE A 106 -5.47 -4.51 -6.80
N PRO A 107 -4.83 -5.68 -6.88
CA PRO A 107 -4.66 -6.40 -8.14
C PRO A 107 -5.97 -6.67 -8.86
N PRO A 108 -7.04 -7.22 -8.23
CA PRO A 108 -8.30 -7.45 -8.93
C PRO A 108 -9.04 -6.14 -9.26
N THR A 109 -8.86 -5.04 -8.50
CA THR A 109 -9.35 -3.71 -8.87
C THR A 109 -8.71 -3.24 -10.19
N ILE A 110 -7.38 -3.35 -10.30
CA ILE A 110 -6.64 -3.01 -11.53
C ILE A 110 -7.03 -3.94 -12.69
N ALA A 111 -7.27 -5.22 -12.41
CA ALA A 111 -7.77 -6.17 -13.40
C ALA A 111 -9.10 -5.69 -14.03
N GLY A 112 -10.02 -5.22 -13.20
CA GLY A 112 -11.30 -4.64 -13.68
C GLY A 112 -11.08 -3.42 -14.56
N ILE A 113 -10.19 -2.51 -14.19
CA ILE A 113 -9.82 -1.33 -14.97
C ILE A 113 -9.27 -1.75 -16.35
N ILE A 114 -8.36 -2.70 -16.38
CA ILE A 114 -7.77 -3.22 -17.63
C ILE A 114 -8.84 -3.88 -18.51
N LEU A 115 -9.75 -4.65 -17.94
CA LEU A 115 -10.85 -5.29 -18.67
C LEU A 115 -11.78 -4.26 -19.30
N ALA A 116 -12.13 -3.17 -18.59
CA ALA A 116 -12.95 -2.09 -19.11
C ALA A 116 -12.29 -1.43 -20.33
N TYR A 117 -11.01 -1.06 -20.24
CA TYR A 117 -10.27 -0.48 -21.38
C TYR A 117 -10.05 -1.46 -22.54
N ARG A 118 -10.16 -2.76 -22.30
CA ARG A 118 -10.16 -3.80 -23.32
C ARG A 118 -11.54 -4.09 -23.92
N GLY A 119 -12.55 -3.25 -23.64
CA GLY A 119 -13.88 -3.34 -24.17
C GLY A 119 -14.83 -4.28 -23.43
N LYS A 120 -14.38 -4.93 -22.34
CA LYS A 120 -15.22 -5.77 -21.48
C LYS A 120 -15.88 -4.92 -20.39
N TYR A 121 -16.71 -3.96 -20.80
CA TYR A 121 -17.23 -2.88 -19.93
C TYR A 121 -17.94 -3.39 -18.69
N LEU A 122 -18.90 -4.31 -18.83
CA LEU A 122 -19.69 -4.82 -17.70
C LEU A 122 -18.81 -5.60 -16.70
N GLN A 123 -17.96 -6.50 -17.21
CA GLN A 123 -17.04 -7.27 -16.37
C GLN A 123 -16.04 -6.35 -15.66
N GLY A 124 -15.49 -5.36 -16.38
CA GLY A 124 -14.58 -4.36 -15.82
C GLY A 124 -15.25 -3.52 -14.75
N CYS A 125 -16.49 -3.04 -15.00
CA CYS A 125 -17.26 -2.27 -14.02
C CYS A 125 -17.53 -3.08 -12.75
N ALA A 126 -18.09 -4.27 -12.89
CA ALA A 126 -18.44 -5.13 -11.76
C ALA A 126 -17.23 -5.49 -10.91
N LEU A 127 -16.12 -5.88 -11.56
CA LEU A 127 -14.90 -6.25 -10.86
C LEU A 127 -14.27 -5.04 -10.14
N THR A 128 -14.19 -3.88 -10.82
CA THR A 128 -13.67 -2.64 -10.22
C THR A 128 -14.56 -2.19 -9.06
N ALA A 129 -15.88 -2.14 -9.24
CA ALA A 129 -16.80 -1.72 -8.18
C ALA A 129 -16.70 -2.61 -6.95
N LEU A 130 -16.69 -3.94 -7.14
CA LEU A 130 -16.59 -4.91 -6.05
C LEU A 130 -15.28 -4.75 -5.28
N PHE A 131 -14.15 -4.85 -5.96
CA PHE A 131 -12.86 -4.86 -5.28
C PHE A 131 -12.41 -3.48 -4.79
N ALA A 132 -12.79 -2.40 -5.45
CA ALA A 132 -12.59 -1.06 -4.91
C ALA A 132 -13.44 -0.82 -3.64
N THR A 133 -14.67 -1.35 -3.59
CA THR A 133 -15.49 -1.31 -2.36
C THR A 133 -14.78 -2.04 -1.21
N LEU A 134 -14.36 -3.28 -1.41
CA LEU A 134 -13.65 -4.07 -0.40
C LEU A 134 -12.32 -3.42 0.01
N GLN A 135 -11.60 -2.85 -0.95
CA GLN A 135 -10.35 -2.13 -0.72
C GLN A 135 -10.55 -0.91 0.20
N ILE A 136 -11.58 -0.09 -0.04
CA ILE A 136 -11.89 1.08 0.79
C ILE A 136 -12.38 0.63 2.18
N THR A 137 -13.20 -0.42 2.24
CA THR A 137 -13.69 -0.99 3.50
C THR A 137 -12.54 -1.45 4.43
N SER A 138 -11.41 -1.91 3.86
CA SER A 138 -10.22 -2.27 4.65
C SER A 138 -9.57 -1.06 5.35
N ASN A 139 -10.02 0.15 5.10
CA ASN A 139 -9.70 1.39 5.81
C ASN A 139 -8.19 1.75 5.85
N HIS A 140 -7.39 1.34 4.87
CA HIS A 140 -5.99 1.75 4.75
C HIS A 140 -5.81 2.72 3.58
N MET A 141 -6.24 3.99 3.78
CA MET A 141 -6.30 5.01 2.73
C MET A 141 -4.98 5.29 2.05
N GLN A 142 -3.85 5.22 2.77
CA GLN A 142 -2.52 5.47 2.22
C GLN A 142 -2.17 4.52 1.07
N MET A 143 -2.45 3.22 1.21
CA MET A 143 -2.16 2.25 0.15
C MET A 143 -3.07 2.47 -1.06
N THR A 144 -4.36 2.72 -0.82
CA THR A 144 -5.30 3.09 -1.89
C THR A 144 -4.82 4.33 -2.64
N TYR A 145 -4.39 5.35 -1.92
CA TYR A 145 -3.87 6.59 -2.50
C TYR A 145 -2.61 6.36 -3.35
N TYR A 146 -1.63 5.60 -2.85
CA TYR A 146 -0.40 5.33 -3.59
C TYR A 146 -0.67 4.59 -4.90
N PHE A 147 -1.60 3.66 -4.91
CA PHE A 147 -1.95 2.93 -6.14
C PHE A 147 -2.75 3.77 -7.14
N LEU A 148 -3.25 4.96 -6.79
CA LEU A 148 -3.78 5.90 -7.78
C LEU A 148 -2.70 6.34 -8.78
N PHE A 149 -1.43 6.41 -8.38
CA PHE A 149 -0.32 6.71 -9.32
C PHE A 149 -0.16 5.59 -10.36
N VAL A 150 -0.29 4.33 -9.95
CA VAL A 150 -0.27 3.17 -10.86
C VAL A 150 -1.48 3.21 -11.80
N ILE A 151 -2.67 3.45 -11.25
CA ILE A 151 -3.90 3.55 -12.05
C ILE A 151 -3.78 4.70 -13.06
N LEU A 152 -3.27 5.85 -12.64
CA LEU A 152 -3.05 7.01 -13.52
C LEU A 152 -2.08 6.65 -14.67
N ALA A 153 -0.96 5.99 -14.38
CA ALA A 153 -0.02 5.55 -15.40
C ALA A 153 -0.64 4.57 -16.40
N ILE A 154 -1.48 3.64 -15.91
CA ILE A 154 -2.26 2.70 -16.74
C ILE A 154 -3.26 3.47 -17.62
N VAL A 155 -4.03 4.38 -17.05
CA VAL A 155 -5.02 5.20 -17.78
C VAL A 155 -4.36 6.03 -18.87
N ILE A 156 -3.24 6.69 -18.55
CA ILE A 156 -2.46 7.46 -19.54
C ILE A 156 -2.00 6.55 -20.69
N THR A 157 -1.53 5.35 -20.39
CA THR A 157 -1.12 4.40 -21.45
C THR A 157 -2.27 4.02 -22.36
N PHE A 158 -3.45 3.69 -21.80
CA PHE A 158 -4.63 3.39 -22.60
C PHE A 158 -5.14 4.61 -23.37
N PHE A 159 -5.02 5.81 -22.81
CA PHE A 159 -5.34 7.05 -23.53
C PHE A 159 -4.44 7.25 -24.75
N ILE A 160 -3.13 7.15 -24.57
CA ILE A 160 -2.15 7.31 -25.67
C ILE A 160 -2.38 6.25 -26.76
N ASP A 161 -2.61 4.99 -26.37
CA ASP A 161 -2.87 3.91 -27.32
C ASP A 161 -4.19 4.14 -28.09
N SER A 162 -5.24 4.60 -27.38
CA SER A 162 -6.54 4.91 -28.00
C SER A 162 -6.49 6.13 -28.92
N TYR A 163 -5.70 7.15 -28.54
CA TYR A 163 -5.45 8.32 -29.38
C TYR A 163 -4.74 7.93 -30.69
N ARG A 164 -3.67 7.15 -30.58
CA ARG A 164 -2.89 6.66 -31.75
C ARG A 164 -3.74 5.80 -32.69
N LYS A 165 -4.65 4.99 -32.12
CA LYS A 165 -5.56 4.12 -32.88
C LYS A 165 -6.84 4.81 -33.34
N LYS A 166 -7.04 6.09 -33.03
CA LYS A 166 -8.29 6.86 -33.31
C LYS A 166 -9.53 6.22 -32.69
N GLN A 167 -9.41 5.65 -31.49
CA GLN A 167 -10.48 4.94 -30.76
C GLN A 167 -10.87 5.63 -29.44
N LEU A 168 -10.81 6.96 -29.40
CA LEU A 168 -11.14 7.76 -28.19
C LEU A 168 -12.55 7.51 -27.68
N GLY A 169 -13.53 7.20 -28.56
CA GLY A 169 -14.88 6.85 -28.16
C GLY A 169 -14.94 5.61 -27.26
N ASN A 170 -14.12 4.59 -27.54
CA ASN A 170 -14.02 3.39 -26.69
C ASN A 170 -13.34 3.70 -25.36
N PHE A 171 -12.31 4.55 -25.37
CA PHE A 171 -11.64 5.03 -24.16
C PHE A 171 -12.64 5.79 -23.27
N SER A 172 -13.40 6.74 -23.81
CA SER A 172 -14.38 7.51 -23.05
C SER A 172 -15.48 6.63 -22.46
N LYS A 173 -15.98 5.62 -23.21
CA LYS A 173 -16.96 4.65 -22.70
C LYS A 173 -16.39 3.85 -21.51
N ALA A 174 -15.15 3.35 -21.64
CA ALA A 174 -14.48 2.63 -20.57
C ALA A 174 -14.29 3.51 -19.33
N THR A 175 -13.83 4.75 -19.51
CA THR A 175 -13.65 5.73 -18.43
C THR A 175 -14.99 6.03 -17.75
N GLY A 176 -16.06 6.27 -18.49
CA GLY A 176 -17.40 6.51 -17.95
C GLY A 176 -17.90 5.35 -17.07
N VAL A 177 -17.70 4.13 -17.53
CA VAL A 177 -18.05 2.91 -16.79
C VAL A 177 -17.21 2.76 -15.52
N LEU A 178 -15.91 3.10 -15.56
CA LEU A 178 -15.05 3.06 -14.39
C LEU A 178 -15.35 4.16 -13.37
N VAL A 179 -15.78 5.34 -13.83
CA VAL A 179 -16.30 6.40 -12.95
C VAL A 179 -17.54 5.91 -12.19
N ILE A 180 -18.47 5.23 -12.87
CA ILE A 180 -19.64 4.62 -12.22
C ILE A 180 -19.18 3.60 -11.16
N ALA A 181 -18.23 2.73 -11.48
CA ALA A 181 -17.66 1.76 -10.53
C ALA A 181 -17.05 2.45 -9.30
N GLY A 182 -16.32 3.55 -9.52
CA GLY A 182 -15.75 4.37 -8.44
C GLY A 182 -16.83 5.02 -7.56
N ILE A 183 -17.89 5.56 -8.16
CA ILE A 183 -19.02 6.13 -7.42
C ILE A 183 -19.69 5.07 -6.56
N ILE A 184 -19.91 3.86 -7.08
CA ILE A 184 -20.48 2.74 -6.30
C ILE A 184 -19.58 2.40 -5.12
N ALA A 185 -18.27 2.30 -5.32
CA ALA A 185 -17.32 1.98 -4.25
C ALA A 185 -17.29 3.05 -3.15
N ILE A 186 -17.32 4.34 -3.53
CA ILE A 186 -17.38 5.46 -2.59
C ILE A 186 -18.72 5.48 -1.85
N ALA A 187 -19.83 5.34 -2.56
CA ALA A 187 -21.16 5.36 -1.97
C ALA A 187 -21.37 4.24 -0.96
N ALA A 188 -20.87 3.04 -1.25
CA ALA A 188 -20.90 1.90 -0.34
C ALA A 188 -20.12 2.13 0.96
N ASN A 189 -19.09 2.98 0.93
CA ASN A 189 -18.24 3.31 2.08
C ASN A 189 -18.47 4.74 2.62
N LEU A 190 -19.52 5.43 2.18
CA LEU A 190 -19.72 6.85 2.47
C LEU A 190 -19.72 7.18 3.97
N PRO A 191 -20.38 6.42 4.87
CA PRO A 191 -20.35 6.71 6.30
C PRO A 191 -18.93 6.68 6.88
N SER A 192 -18.14 5.67 6.53
CA SER A 192 -16.76 5.52 6.99
C SER A 192 -15.86 6.65 6.47
N LEU A 193 -15.97 6.96 5.19
CA LEU A 193 -15.19 8.01 4.54
C LEU A 193 -15.54 9.39 5.09
N TYR A 194 -16.84 9.68 5.27
CA TYR A 194 -17.31 10.96 5.79
C TYR A 194 -16.83 11.18 7.24
N ASN A 195 -17.05 10.19 8.11
CA ASN A 195 -16.63 10.29 9.51
C ASN A 195 -15.11 10.39 9.66
N THR A 196 -14.35 9.62 8.87
CA THR A 196 -12.89 9.73 8.85
C THR A 196 -12.43 11.11 8.35
N TYR A 197 -13.07 11.65 7.32
CA TYR A 197 -12.76 12.99 6.81
C TYR A 197 -13.05 14.07 7.85
N GLN A 198 -14.21 14.03 8.52
CA GLN A 198 -14.53 15.00 9.58
C GLN A 198 -13.55 14.91 10.75
N TYR A 199 -13.31 13.71 11.24
CA TYR A 199 -12.38 13.51 12.34
C TYR A 199 -10.94 13.88 11.99
N SER A 200 -10.52 13.71 10.74
CA SER A 200 -9.16 14.06 10.33
C SER A 200 -8.84 15.54 10.51
N LYS A 201 -9.84 16.43 10.50
CA LYS A 201 -9.67 17.86 10.71
C LYS A 201 -9.25 18.18 12.14
N GLU A 202 -9.69 17.34 13.10
CA GLU A 202 -9.42 17.50 14.53
C GLU A 202 -8.14 16.73 14.95
N THR A 203 -7.39 16.23 14.00
CA THR A 203 -6.14 15.50 14.25
C THR A 203 -4.94 16.30 13.71
N MET A 204 -3.73 15.87 14.05
CA MET A 204 -2.49 16.45 13.50
C MET A 204 -2.47 16.50 11.95
N ARG A 205 -3.31 15.71 11.27
CA ARG A 205 -3.49 15.77 9.81
C ARG A 205 -4.31 16.97 9.36
N GLY A 206 -5.08 17.58 10.25
CA GLY A 206 -5.80 18.84 10.00
C GLY A 206 -4.89 20.07 9.96
N GLY A 207 -3.68 19.96 10.47
CA GLY A 207 -2.69 21.04 10.48
C GLY A 207 -2.91 22.11 11.57
N HIS A 208 -3.86 21.91 12.48
CA HIS A 208 -4.10 22.79 13.62
C HIS A 208 -4.02 21.98 14.92
N SER A 209 -3.30 22.53 15.90
CA SER A 209 -3.29 22.05 17.28
C SER A 209 -3.35 23.25 18.20
N GLU A 210 -4.27 23.24 19.16
CA GLU A 210 -4.34 24.26 20.21
C GLU A 210 -3.11 24.25 21.14
N LEU A 211 -2.32 23.14 21.08
CA LEU A 211 -1.13 22.95 21.89
C LEU A 211 0.17 23.44 21.20
N THR A 212 0.10 23.87 19.95
CA THR A 212 1.25 24.51 19.29
C THR A 212 1.40 25.91 19.86
N SER A 213 2.42 26.12 20.72
CA SER A 213 2.76 27.44 21.24
C SER A 213 3.13 28.39 20.08
N SER A 214 2.58 29.58 20.13
CA SER A 214 2.79 30.66 19.15
C SER A 214 4.26 31.17 19.08
N ASP A 215 5.15 30.62 19.87
CA ASP A 215 6.52 31.15 20.06
C ASP A 215 7.55 30.63 19.05
N ASN A 216 7.17 29.73 18.16
CA ASN A 216 8.08 29.25 17.12
C ASN A 216 7.86 29.96 15.79
N ASN A 217 8.40 31.17 15.69
CA ASN A 217 8.45 32.00 14.46
C ASN A 217 9.16 31.33 13.25
N ASN A 218 9.60 30.10 13.36
CA ASN A 218 10.31 29.37 12.31
C ASN A 218 9.64 28.05 11.89
N GLN A 219 8.46 27.70 12.42
CA GLN A 219 7.70 26.60 11.86
C GLN A 219 6.96 27.11 10.63
N THR A 220 7.46 26.75 9.45
CA THR A 220 6.69 26.82 8.21
C THR A 220 5.38 26.10 8.46
N VAL A 221 4.32 26.90 8.63
CA VAL A 221 2.94 26.42 8.76
C VAL A 221 2.70 25.57 7.52
N SER A 222 2.75 24.24 7.70
CA SER A 222 2.40 23.33 6.62
C SER A 222 0.96 23.62 6.23
N ASN A 223 0.67 23.79 4.96
CA ASN A 223 -0.67 24.04 4.41
C ASN A 223 -1.66 22.92 4.81
N GLY A 224 -1.95 22.77 6.11
CA GLY A 224 -2.90 21.81 6.65
C GLY A 224 -2.48 20.34 6.47
N GLY A 225 -1.24 19.94 6.75
CA GLY A 225 -0.73 18.57 6.69
C GLY A 225 0.19 18.21 7.85
N LEU A 226 0.83 17.06 7.77
CA LEU A 226 1.85 16.61 8.72
C LEU A 226 3.16 17.38 8.47
N GLU A 227 3.99 17.49 9.49
CA GLU A 227 5.34 18.07 9.38
C GLU A 227 6.22 17.23 8.44
N LYS A 228 7.07 17.88 7.64
CA LYS A 228 7.94 17.21 6.65
C LYS A 228 8.86 16.17 7.27
N GLU A 229 9.42 16.46 8.44
CA GLU A 229 10.25 15.52 9.19
C GLU A 229 9.47 14.28 9.61
N TYR A 230 8.24 14.45 10.07
CA TYR A 230 7.38 13.34 10.46
C TYR A 230 6.92 12.51 9.26
N ILE A 231 6.63 13.13 8.11
CA ILE A 231 6.30 12.46 6.85
C ILE A 231 7.45 11.56 6.41
N THR A 232 8.68 12.10 6.45
CA THR A 232 9.89 11.47 5.92
C THR A 232 10.70 10.67 6.95
N GLN A 233 10.22 10.55 8.18
CA GLN A 233 10.92 9.84 9.26
C GLN A 233 11.27 8.39 8.87
N TRP A 234 10.38 7.69 8.20
CA TRP A 234 10.64 6.37 7.61
C TRP A 234 10.98 6.51 6.13
N SER A 235 12.16 6.99 5.84
CA SER A 235 12.72 7.08 4.50
C SER A 235 13.64 5.90 4.21
N TYR A 236 13.52 5.36 3.01
CA TYR A 236 14.38 4.27 2.55
C TYR A 236 15.76 4.82 2.18
N GLY A 237 16.82 4.17 2.59
CA GLY A 237 18.16 4.56 2.20
C GLY A 237 18.42 4.31 0.72
N ILE A 238 19.16 5.20 0.04
CA ILE A 238 19.52 4.99 -1.37
C ILE A 238 20.22 3.63 -1.54
N GLY A 239 21.16 3.32 -0.64
CA GLY A 239 21.85 2.02 -0.62
C GLY A 239 20.95 0.84 -0.22
N GLU A 240 19.86 1.08 0.50
CA GLU A 240 18.87 0.04 0.81
C GLU A 240 18.08 -0.44 -0.41
N THR A 241 17.98 0.37 -1.47
CA THR A 241 17.29 0.00 -2.70
C THR A 241 17.85 -1.31 -3.29
N TRP A 242 19.11 -1.61 -3.05
CA TRP A 242 19.70 -2.89 -3.43
C TRP A 242 19.08 -4.10 -2.73
N SER A 243 18.34 -3.90 -1.62
CA SER A 243 17.61 -4.99 -0.97
C SER A 243 16.54 -5.61 -1.85
N LEU A 244 16.00 -4.87 -2.84
CA LEU A 244 15.07 -5.41 -3.83
C LEU A 244 15.68 -6.57 -4.62
N LEU A 245 17.01 -6.55 -4.84
CA LEU A 245 17.76 -7.54 -5.60
C LEU A 245 18.56 -8.50 -4.70
N ILE A 246 19.19 -7.98 -3.64
CA ILE A 246 20.09 -8.71 -2.76
C ILE A 246 19.55 -8.60 -1.32
N PRO A 247 19.03 -9.69 -0.74
CA PRO A 247 18.45 -9.63 0.61
C PRO A 247 19.54 -9.26 1.64
N ASN A 248 19.13 -8.54 2.67
CA ASN A 248 19.99 -8.17 3.80
C ASN A 248 21.21 -7.28 3.46
N VAL A 249 21.20 -6.55 2.34
CA VAL A 249 22.27 -5.59 1.98
C VAL A 249 22.55 -4.57 3.09
N LYS A 250 21.51 -4.15 3.81
CA LYS A 250 21.61 -3.27 4.99
C LYS A 250 21.18 -3.98 6.28
N GLY A 251 21.38 -5.29 6.33
CA GLY A 251 20.96 -6.13 7.45
C GLY A 251 19.52 -6.62 7.35
N GLY A 252 19.10 -7.32 8.40
CA GLY A 252 17.77 -7.91 8.51
C GLY A 252 16.78 -7.03 9.25
N ALA A 253 15.85 -7.67 9.97
CA ALA A 253 14.95 -6.97 10.89
C ALA A 253 15.74 -6.30 12.03
N SER A 254 15.21 -5.19 12.52
CA SER A 254 15.80 -4.47 13.66
C SER A 254 15.74 -5.33 14.92
N GLY A 255 16.88 -5.45 15.59
CA GLY A 255 17.02 -6.24 16.81
C GLY A 255 18.49 -6.44 17.18
N ALA A 256 18.74 -6.96 18.36
CA ALA A 256 20.11 -7.25 18.78
C ALA A 256 20.75 -8.34 17.91
N LEU A 257 21.95 -8.11 17.42
CA LEU A 257 22.69 -9.07 16.60
C LEU A 257 22.91 -10.42 17.31
N ALA A 258 22.89 -10.40 18.65
CA ALA A 258 22.91 -11.61 19.49
C ALA A 258 21.75 -12.59 19.22
N GLN A 259 20.62 -12.13 18.65
CA GLN A 259 19.51 -13.00 18.27
C GLN A 259 19.83 -13.84 17.01
N ASN A 260 20.80 -13.41 16.22
CA ASN A 260 21.25 -14.13 15.05
C ASN A 260 22.18 -15.28 15.43
N LYS A 261 21.70 -16.52 15.27
CA LYS A 261 22.47 -17.74 15.63
C LYS A 261 23.82 -17.85 14.91
N THR A 262 23.87 -17.39 13.65
CA THR A 262 25.11 -17.43 12.85
C THR A 262 26.12 -16.41 13.36
N ALA A 263 25.69 -15.19 13.65
CA ALA A 263 26.56 -14.16 14.22
C ALA A 263 27.10 -14.59 15.58
N ARG A 264 26.26 -15.15 16.45
CA ARG A 264 26.71 -15.69 17.77
C ARG A 264 27.77 -16.78 17.63
N LYS A 265 27.60 -17.68 16.66
CA LYS A 265 28.59 -18.76 16.45
C LYS A 265 29.90 -18.25 15.86
N ALA A 266 29.87 -17.20 15.05
CA ALA A 266 31.03 -16.62 14.40
C ALA A 266 31.81 -15.66 15.31
N ALA A 267 31.18 -15.10 16.33
CA ALA A 267 31.79 -14.12 17.22
C ALA A 267 32.72 -14.76 18.23
N SER A 268 33.89 -14.15 18.40
CA SER A 268 34.85 -14.53 19.47
C SER A 268 34.24 -14.32 20.86
N PRO A 269 34.75 -15.00 21.93
CA PRO A 269 34.24 -14.81 23.29
C PRO A 269 34.25 -13.35 23.77
N GLN A 270 35.24 -12.56 23.35
CA GLN A 270 35.34 -11.13 23.70
C GLN A 270 34.26 -10.28 23.04
N MET A 271 33.73 -10.69 21.87
CA MET A 271 32.70 -9.98 21.13
C MET A 271 31.26 -10.34 21.55
N GLN A 272 31.05 -11.45 22.25
CA GLN A 272 29.75 -11.92 22.68
C GLN A 272 28.90 -10.87 23.45
N PRO A 273 29.47 -10.12 24.43
CA PRO A 273 28.72 -9.07 25.12
C PRO A 273 28.28 -7.93 24.21
N ILE A 274 29.13 -7.59 23.22
CA ILE A 274 28.88 -6.48 22.28
C ILE A 274 27.73 -6.79 21.35
N LEU A 275 27.48 -8.06 20.98
CA LEU A 275 26.40 -8.46 20.09
C LEU A 275 25.00 -8.04 20.59
N ASN A 276 24.82 -7.87 21.89
CA ASN A 276 23.57 -7.38 22.46
C ASN A 276 23.32 -5.88 22.21
N GLN A 277 24.39 -5.13 21.95
CA GLN A 277 24.35 -3.67 21.75
C GLN A 277 24.31 -3.30 20.26
N VAL A 278 24.71 -4.21 19.39
CA VAL A 278 24.74 -3.99 17.93
C VAL A 278 23.41 -4.37 17.31
N ASN A 279 22.84 -3.44 16.55
CA ASN A 279 21.62 -3.69 15.78
C ASN A 279 21.95 -4.55 14.54
N SER A 280 21.04 -5.46 14.18
CA SER A 280 21.13 -6.26 12.95
C SER A 280 20.71 -5.49 11.70
N TYR A 281 20.07 -4.33 11.83
CA TYR A 281 19.68 -3.43 10.74
C TYR A 281 20.57 -2.18 10.71
N TRP A 282 21.07 -1.84 9.53
CA TRP A 282 22.01 -0.73 9.30
C TRP A 282 21.54 0.21 8.17
N GLY A 283 20.23 0.26 7.92
CA GLY A 283 19.62 1.18 6.95
C GLY A 283 19.26 2.52 7.59
N ASN A 284 18.53 3.34 6.83
CA ASN A 284 18.19 4.70 7.23
C ASN A 284 16.85 4.81 7.98
N GLN A 285 16.05 3.74 8.01
CA GLN A 285 14.79 3.77 8.75
C GLN A 285 15.06 3.66 10.26
N PRO A 286 14.22 4.25 11.13
CA PRO A 286 14.38 4.11 12.58
C PRO A 286 14.40 2.65 13.04
N PHE A 287 13.54 1.82 12.42
CA PHE A 287 13.50 0.36 12.57
C PHE A 287 12.74 -0.25 11.42
N THR A 288 12.93 -1.55 11.20
CA THR A 288 12.21 -2.35 10.20
C THR A 288 11.99 -3.77 10.68
N SER A 289 10.92 -4.43 10.23
CA SER A 289 10.68 -5.85 10.46
C SER A 289 11.36 -6.76 9.42
N GLY A 290 12.12 -6.18 8.48
CA GLY A 290 12.90 -6.93 7.50
C GLY A 290 13.14 -6.16 6.20
N PRO A 291 14.02 -6.68 5.34
CA PRO A 291 14.31 -6.08 4.05
C PRO A 291 13.20 -6.35 3.03
N VAL A 292 12.86 -5.33 2.24
CA VAL A 292 11.97 -5.50 1.07
C VAL A 292 12.78 -6.19 -0.03
N TYR A 293 12.43 -7.44 -0.35
CA TYR A 293 13.13 -8.27 -1.33
C TYR A 293 12.14 -8.90 -2.31
N VAL A 294 12.28 -8.54 -3.57
CA VAL A 294 11.41 -9.02 -4.66
C VAL A 294 11.83 -10.41 -5.15
N GLY A 295 13.11 -10.71 -5.06
CA GLY A 295 13.72 -11.93 -5.61
C GLY A 295 14.66 -11.61 -6.76
N ALA A 296 15.91 -12.09 -6.67
CA ALA A 296 16.92 -11.82 -7.70
C ALA A 296 16.49 -12.34 -9.08
N PHE A 297 15.84 -13.51 -9.13
CA PHE A 297 15.34 -14.09 -10.38
C PHE A 297 14.20 -13.26 -10.98
N ILE A 298 13.25 -12.78 -10.15
CA ILE A 298 12.15 -11.91 -10.59
C ILE A 298 12.70 -10.58 -11.09
N MET A 299 13.66 -9.98 -10.38
CA MET A 299 14.32 -8.76 -10.82
C MET A 299 15.04 -8.94 -12.16
N MET A 300 15.71 -10.06 -12.37
CA MET A 300 16.32 -10.39 -13.66
C MET A 300 15.25 -10.48 -14.76
N LEU A 301 14.13 -11.16 -14.52
CA LEU A 301 13.03 -11.26 -15.47
C LEU A 301 12.41 -9.89 -15.78
N PHE A 302 12.26 -9.02 -14.76
CA PHE A 302 11.78 -7.66 -14.94
C PHE A 302 12.71 -6.86 -15.87
N VAL A 303 14.02 -6.89 -15.62
CA VAL A 303 15.01 -6.21 -16.47
C VAL A 303 14.94 -6.74 -17.89
N LEU A 304 14.93 -8.06 -18.08
CA LEU A 304 14.76 -8.67 -19.41
C LEU A 304 13.43 -8.25 -20.06
N GLY A 305 12.35 -8.20 -19.30
CA GLY A 305 11.04 -7.74 -19.75
C GLY A 305 11.06 -6.32 -20.29
N CYS A 306 11.82 -5.42 -19.68
CA CYS A 306 11.99 -4.05 -20.15
C CYS A 306 12.58 -3.98 -21.58
N PHE A 307 13.42 -4.95 -21.97
CA PHE A 307 14.00 -5.01 -23.32
C PHE A 307 13.12 -5.79 -24.29
N ILE A 308 12.58 -6.93 -23.89
CA ILE A 308 11.92 -7.89 -24.79
C ILE A 308 10.45 -7.52 -25.04
N VAL A 309 9.72 -7.04 -24.02
CA VAL A 309 8.28 -6.76 -24.12
C VAL A 309 8.04 -5.54 -25.02
N LYS A 310 7.23 -5.69 -26.05
CA LYS A 310 6.94 -4.60 -27.03
C LYS A 310 5.74 -3.73 -26.64
N SER A 311 4.98 -4.11 -25.60
CA SER A 311 3.78 -3.39 -25.18
C SER A 311 4.16 -2.02 -24.58
N SER A 312 3.39 -0.98 -24.89
CA SER A 312 3.49 0.34 -24.26
C SER A 312 3.24 0.29 -22.75
N PHE A 313 2.48 -0.71 -22.29
CA PHE A 313 2.16 -0.94 -20.88
C PHE A 313 3.41 -1.11 -19.99
N LYS A 314 4.50 -1.68 -20.51
CA LYS A 314 5.76 -1.79 -19.77
C LYS A 314 6.32 -0.45 -19.31
N TRP A 315 6.11 0.62 -20.09
CA TRP A 315 6.62 1.95 -19.75
C TRP A 315 5.85 2.57 -18.58
N ALA A 316 4.54 2.29 -18.47
CA ALA A 316 3.74 2.69 -17.32
C ALA A 316 4.24 2.00 -16.04
N LEU A 317 4.47 0.69 -16.10
CA LEU A 317 4.97 -0.08 -14.96
C LEU A 317 6.39 0.36 -14.57
N LEU A 318 7.27 0.56 -15.55
CA LEU A 318 8.63 1.05 -15.31
C LEU A 318 8.64 2.45 -14.69
N ALA A 319 7.81 3.37 -15.20
CA ALA A 319 7.70 4.72 -14.66
C ALA A 319 7.16 4.69 -13.21
N ALA A 320 6.14 3.86 -12.94
CA ALA A 320 5.61 3.68 -11.59
C ALA A 320 6.65 3.08 -10.63
N THR A 321 7.43 2.11 -11.10
CA THR A 321 8.55 1.51 -10.33
C THR A 321 9.58 2.57 -9.97
N ILE A 322 10.08 3.32 -10.96
CA ILE A 322 11.09 4.36 -10.74
C ILE A 322 10.56 5.43 -9.80
N LEU A 323 9.34 5.93 -10.04
CA LEU A 323 8.72 6.94 -9.19
C LEU A 323 8.59 6.47 -7.74
N SER A 324 8.14 5.23 -7.51
CA SER A 324 7.98 4.70 -6.18
C SER A 324 9.31 4.53 -5.45
N VAL A 325 10.36 4.09 -6.14
CA VAL A 325 11.71 4.00 -5.57
C VAL A 325 12.22 5.38 -5.18
N LEU A 326 12.12 6.36 -6.07
CA LEU A 326 12.59 7.73 -5.80
C LEU A 326 11.81 8.38 -4.63
N LEU A 327 10.49 8.22 -4.57
CA LEU A 327 9.67 8.73 -3.47
C LEU A 327 9.93 8.00 -2.16
N SER A 328 10.29 6.72 -2.20
CA SER A 328 10.61 5.96 -0.98
C SER A 328 11.85 6.49 -0.27
N TRP A 329 12.77 7.15 -0.99
CA TRP A 329 13.97 7.76 -0.40
C TRP A 329 13.67 8.94 0.53
N GLY A 330 12.49 9.57 0.44
CA GLY A 330 12.03 10.60 1.36
C GLY A 330 13.09 11.67 1.65
N HIS A 331 13.59 11.75 2.90
CA HIS A 331 14.61 12.75 3.28
C HIS A 331 15.94 12.57 2.55
N ASN A 332 16.24 11.38 2.02
CA ASN A 332 17.45 11.17 1.22
C ASN A 332 17.33 11.76 -0.20
N PHE A 333 16.12 12.20 -0.61
CA PHE A 333 15.88 12.90 -1.88
C PHE A 333 14.78 13.98 -1.72
N MET A 334 15.08 14.98 -0.90
CA MET A 334 14.13 16.02 -0.51
C MET A 334 13.57 16.82 -1.71
N LEU A 335 14.37 17.04 -2.77
CA LEU A 335 13.89 17.79 -3.94
C LEU A 335 12.58 17.21 -4.51
N LEU A 336 12.50 15.89 -4.66
CA LEU A 336 11.28 15.23 -5.12
C LEU A 336 10.24 15.14 -4.02
N SER A 337 10.67 14.87 -2.78
CA SER A 337 9.77 14.77 -1.64
C SER A 337 9.03 16.09 -1.38
N ASP A 338 9.72 17.23 -1.42
CA ASP A 338 9.13 18.55 -1.29
C ASP A 338 8.11 18.84 -2.39
N LEU A 339 8.46 18.51 -3.65
CA LEU A 339 7.53 18.67 -4.77
C LEU A 339 6.21 17.92 -4.52
N PHE A 340 6.29 16.69 -3.99
CA PHE A 340 5.08 15.89 -3.72
C PHE A 340 4.35 16.37 -2.47
N ILE A 341 5.05 16.72 -1.41
CA ILE A 341 4.46 17.20 -0.15
C ILE A 341 3.73 18.52 -0.37
N ASP A 342 4.31 19.43 -1.15
CA ASP A 342 3.80 20.79 -1.30
C ASP A 342 2.76 20.90 -2.43
N TYR A 343 2.85 20.11 -3.50
CA TYR A 343 2.01 20.28 -4.70
C TYR A 343 1.08 19.12 -5.01
N VAL A 344 1.36 17.88 -4.53
CA VAL A 344 0.48 16.76 -4.83
C VAL A 344 -0.62 16.66 -3.77
N PRO A 345 -1.91 16.80 -4.16
CA PRO A 345 -3.00 16.84 -3.20
C PRO A 345 -3.00 15.64 -2.26
N MET A 346 -3.19 15.89 -0.96
CA MET A 346 -3.26 14.88 0.11
C MET A 346 -1.97 14.09 0.39
N TYR A 347 -0.89 14.26 -0.37
CA TYR A 347 0.37 13.53 -0.11
C TYR A 347 0.91 13.82 1.30
N ASN A 348 0.79 15.07 1.75
CA ASN A 348 1.18 15.54 3.07
C ASN A 348 0.31 15.03 4.24
N LYS A 349 -0.70 14.20 3.97
CA LYS A 349 -1.54 13.57 5.01
C LYS A 349 -1.01 12.21 5.45
N PHE A 350 -0.03 11.67 4.74
CA PHE A 350 0.50 10.33 4.97
C PHE A 350 1.94 10.39 5.45
N ARG A 351 2.33 9.44 6.29
CA ARG A 351 3.70 9.29 6.79
C ARG A 351 4.34 7.98 6.31
N ALA A 352 5.62 7.79 6.66
CA ALA A 352 6.36 6.58 6.32
C ALA A 352 6.40 6.35 4.81
N VAL A 353 7.02 7.30 4.11
CA VAL A 353 7.13 7.33 2.65
C VAL A 353 7.75 6.06 2.05
N SER A 354 8.60 5.34 2.81
CA SER A 354 9.15 4.04 2.39
C SER A 354 8.08 3.02 2.01
N SER A 355 6.86 3.15 2.56
CA SER A 355 5.74 2.27 2.25
C SER A 355 5.28 2.33 0.79
N ILE A 356 5.64 3.39 0.04
CA ILE A 356 5.31 3.51 -1.40
C ILE A 356 6.08 2.48 -2.25
N LEU A 357 7.15 1.91 -1.70
CA LEU A 357 7.96 0.89 -2.38
C LEU A 357 7.15 -0.36 -2.76
N VAL A 358 6.00 -0.58 -2.14
CA VAL A 358 5.05 -1.64 -2.54
C VAL A 358 4.59 -1.51 -3.99
N ILE A 359 4.62 -0.30 -4.57
CA ILE A 359 4.35 -0.10 -6.00
C ILE A 359 5.44 -0.75 -6.85
N ALA A 360 6.71 -0.58 -6.47
CA ALA A 360 7.81 -1.25 -7.15
C ALA A 360 7.65 -2.77 -7.07
N GLU A 361 7.32 -3.31 -5.90
CA GLU A 361 7.05 -4.74 -5.73
C GLU A 361 5.91 -5.26 -6.60
N PHE A 362 4.87 -4.47 -6.77
CA PHE A 362 3.74 -4.80 -7.62
C PHE A 362 4.06 -4.76 -9.11
N CYS A 363 4.92 -3.81 -9.54
CA CYS A 363 5.21 -3.56 -10.95
C CYS A 363 6.36 -4.41 -11.49
N ILE A 364 7.28 -4.86 -10.64
CA ILE A 364 8.39 -5.76 -10.97
C ILE A 364 7.87 -7.18 -11.17
#